data_f28e5fe0d10b7e1ae279e9d0f4b8fa70
#
_entry.id   f28e5fe0d10b7e1ae279e9d0f4b8fa70
#
_cell.length_a   1.000
_cell.length_b   1.000
_cell.length_c   1.000
_cell.angle_alpha   90.00
_cell.angle_beta   90.00
_cell.angle_gamma   90.00
#
_symmetry.space_group_name_H-M   'P 1'
#
loop_
_entity.id
_entity.type
_entity.pdbx_description
1 polymer ?
#
loop_
_entity_poly.entity_id
_entity_poly.type
_entity_poly.pdbx_seq_one_letter_code
_entity_poly.pdbx_strand_id
1 'polypeptide(L)'
;MAEEIFRTAQCPVMVAGPNAKVPPATAMFSRLLFATDLSPFSRIALPYIEYLLHENPSARLTLAHFLEQEAGNVNERHRLRRNLEHQLTQMIDPEFRNQIADVVVEACGAPEGIIKMAEGLDADLLVLGVRSGGAFTRAATHGLFSTAARVISEIRCPVLTIRTERDPIKMQ
;
A
#
# COMPACT_ATOMS: atom_id res chain seq x y z
N MET A 1 20.79 -6.18 3.41
CA MET A 1 20.23 -7.37 4.08
C MET A 1 18.69 -7.30 4.20
N ALA A 2 18.09 -6.31 4.89
CA ALA A 2 16.61 -6.22 4.96
C ALA A 2 15.93 -6.10 3.57
N GLU A 3 16.48 -5.30 2.67
CA GLU A 3 15.99 -5.14 1.31
C GLU A 3 15.99 -6.45 0.52
N GLU A 4 16.98 -7.30 0.71
CA GLU A 4 17.08 -8.60 0.07
C GLU A 4 16.01 -9.57 0.58
N ILE A 5 15.69 -9.53 1.87
CA ILE A 5 14.67 -10.38 2.48
C ILE A 5 13.29 -10.06 1.90
N PHE A 6 12.84 -8.82 1.91
CA PHE A 6 11.52 -8.51 1.35
C PHE A 6 11.46 -8.61 -0.18
N ARG A 7 12.63 -8.64 -0.87
CA ARG A 7 12.73 -8.90 -2.30
C ARG A 7 12.65 -10.39 -2.67
N THR A 8 13.00 -11.29 -1.76
CA THR A 8 13.12 -12.74 -2.03
C THR A 8 12.12 -13.60 -1.25
N ALA A 9 11.55 -13.08 -0.17
CA ALA A 9 10.61 -13.82 0.65
C ALA A 9 9.34 -14.20 -0.14
N GLN A 10 8.89 -15.45 0.02
CA GLN A 10 7.66 -15.97 -0.58
C GLN A 10 6.45 -15.83 0.35
N CYS A 11 6.60 -15.16 1.46
CA CYS A 11 5.55 -14.87 2.45
C CYS A 11 5.51 -13.36 2.68
N PRO A 12 4.41 -12.84 3.24
CA PRO A 12 4.36 -11.46 3.70
C PRO A 12 5.49 -11.15 4.68
N VAL A 13 6.12 -10.00 4.50
CA VAL A 13 7.24 -9.56 5.34
C VAL A 13 6.87 -8.25 6.01
N MET A 14 6.90 -8.25 7.34
CA MET A 14 6.80 -7.01 8.10
C MET A 14 8.19 -6.43 8.32
N VAL A 15 8.40 -5.20 7.88
CA VAL A 15 9.66 -4.49 8.01
C VAL A 15 9.47 -3.27 8.89
N ALA A 16 10.26 -3.18 9.95
CA ALA A 16 10.40 -1.97 10.75
C ALA A 16 11.67 -1.24 10.32
N GLY A 17 11.50 -0.07 9.71
CA GLY A 17 12.61 0.81 9.34
C GLY A 17 13.27 1.46 10.58
N PRO A 18 14.37 2.20 10.39
CA PRO A 18 15.13 2.79 11.50
C PRO A 18 14.34 3.80 12.32
N ASN A 19 13.31 4.41 11.72
CA ASN A 19 12.44 5.41 12.36
C ASN A 19 11.12 4.81 12.88
N ALA A 20 10.86 3.53 12.61
CA ALA A 20 9.60 2.91 12.91
C ALA A 20 9.37 2.73 14.41
N LYS A 21 8.22 3.19 14.88
CA LYS A 21 7.70 2.89 16.20
C LYS A 21 6.98 1.54 16.13
N VAL A 22 7.64 0.50 16.62
CA VAL A 22 7.04 -0.84 16.64
C VAL A 22 6.10 -0.94 17.83
N PRO A 23 4.80 -1.21 17.64
CA PRO A 23 3.88 -1.40 18.74
C PRO A 23 4.26 -2.66 19.54
N PRO A 24 3.85 -2.76 20.82
CA PRO A 24 4.03 -3.98 21.60
C PRO A 24 3.41 -5.18 20.87
N ALA A 25 3.98 -6.38 21.04
CA ALA A 25 3.51 -7.59 20.36
C ALA A 25 2.03 -7.96 20.65
N THR A 26 1.46 -7.41 21.71
CA THR A 26 0.05 -7.57 22.09
C THR A 26 -0.87 -6.49 21.52
N ALA A 27 -0.31 -5.44 20.90
CA ALA A 27 -1.10 -4.37 20.32
C ALA A 27 -1.62 -4.80 18.94
N MET A 28 -2.88 -4.53 18.69
CA MET A 28 -3.49 -4.70 17.36
C MET A 28 -3.33 -3.41 16.57
N PHE A 29 -3.05 -3.55 15.28
CA PHE A 29 -3.03 -2.40 14.37
C PHE A 29 -4.43 -1.81 14.23
N SER A 30 -4.52 -0.49 14.37
CA SER A 30 -5.79 0.22 14.42
C SER A 30 -5.94 1.29 13.33
N ARG A 31 -4.84 1.83 12.84
CA ARG A 31 -4.80 2.82 11.75
C ARG A 31 -3.97 2.29 10.60
N LEU A 32 -4.67 1.65 9.68
CA LEU A 32 -4.07 1.01 8.52
C LEU A 32 -4.02 2.00 7.35
N LEU A 33 -2.87 2.09 6.70
CA LEU A 33 -2.72 2.78 5.42
C LEU A 33 -2.41 1.74 4.33
N PHE A 34 -3.24 1.63 3.31
CA PHE A 34 -2.97 0.85 2.11
C PHE A 34 -2.67 1.78 0.94
N ALA A 35 -1.42 1.82 0.51
CA ALA A 35 -1.01 2.55 -0.68
C ALA A 35 -0.91 1.58 -1.87
N THR A 36 -1.63 1.88 -2.95
CA THR A 36 -1.78 1.01 -4.11
C THR A 36 -1.61 1.78 -5.41
N ASP A 37 -1.02 1.14 -6.40
CA ASP A 37 -0.97 1.59 -7.80
C ASP A 37 -2.15 1.06 -8.63
N LEU A 38 -3.13 0.42 -7.99
CA LEU A 38 -4.29 -0.25 -8.60
C LEU A 38 -3.93 -1.43 -9.52
N SER A 39 -2.66 -1.81 -9.61
CA SER A 39 -2.22 -2.95 -10.39
C SER A 39 -2.70 -4.28 -9.80
N PRO A 40 -2.75 -5.35 -10.61
CA PRO A 40 -3.02 -6.70 -10.09
C PRO A 40 -2.02 -7.13 -9.01
N PHE A 41 -0.80 -6.60 -9.03
CA PHE A 41 0.24 -6.92 -8.05
C PHE A 41 -0.03 -6.27 -6.68
N SER A 42 -0.57 -5.06 -6.65
CA SER A 42 -0.94 -4.43 -5.39
C SER A 42 -2.18 -5.08 -4.77
N ARG A 43 -3.09 -5.62 -5.58
CA ARG A 43 -4.32 -6.29 -5.12
C ARG A 43 -4.08 -7.57 -4.32
N ILE A 44 -2.91 -8.20 -4.46
CA ILE A 44 -2.56 -9.38 -3.63
C ILE A 44 -2.50 -9.06 -2.13
N ALA A 45 -2.43 -7.79 -1.77
CA ALA A 45 -2.46 -7.35 -0.39
C ALA A 45 -3.86 -7.40 0.25
N LEU A 46 -4.92 -7.41 -0.55
CA LEU A 46 -6.30 -7.30 -0.08
C LEU A 46 -6.70 -8.38 0.95
N PRO A 47 -6.44 -9.68 0.73
CA PRO A 47 -6.80 -10.70 1.71
C PRO A 47 -6.12 -10.48 3.08
N TYR A 48 -4.92 -9.92 3.10
CA TYR A 48 -4.20 -9.62 4.35
C TYR A 48 -4.79 -8.40 5.05
N ILE A 49 -5.21 -7.39 4.29
CA ILE A 49 -5.90 -6.21 4.83
C ILE A 49 -7.23 -6.64 5.44
N GLU A 50 -8.03 -7.41 4.72
CA GLU A 50 -9.32 -7.92 5.17
C GLU A 50 -9.19 -8.81 6.40
N TYR A 51 -8.14 -9.64 6.46
CA TYR A 51 -7.82 -10.40 7.66
C TYR A 51 -7.52 -9.48 8.86
N LEU A 52 -6.72 -8.43 8.67
CA LEU A 52 -6.41 -7.46 9.74
C LEU A 52 -7.66 -6.71 10.22
N LEU A 53 -8.57 -6.35 9.30
CA LEU A 53 -9.83 -5.70 9.62
C LEU A 53 -10.79 -6.64 10.36
N HIS A 54 -10.81 -7.93 9.98
CA HIS A 54 -11.58 -8.96 10.66
C HIS A 54 -11.11 -9.17 12.11
N GLU A 55 -9.79 -9.29 12.32
CA GLU A 55 -9.19 -9.47 13.65
C GLU A 55 -9.39 -8.25 14.56
N ASN A 56 -9.48 -7.04 13.99
CA ASN A 56 -9.75 -5.81 14.74
C ASN A 56 -10.91 -5.01 14.14
N PRO A 57 -12.16 -5.25 14.56
CA PRO A 57 -13.32 -4.49 14.08
C PRO A 57 -13.28 -2.97 14.36
N SER A 58 -12.40 -2.53 15.27
CA SER A 58 -12.17 -1.11 15.55
C SER A 58 -11.14 -0.47 14.63
N ALA A 59 -10.41 -1.25 13.85
CA ALA A 59 -9.43 -0.73 12.92
C ALA A 59 -10.07 0.16 11.86
N ARG A 60 -9.30 1.16 11.43
CA ARG A 60 -9.68 2.09 10.36
C ARG A 60 -8.68 2.01 9.24
N LEU A 61 -9.17 1.85 8.04
CA LEU A 61 -8.39 1.73 6.82
C LEU A 61 -8.46 3.02 6.01
N THR A 62 -7.32 3.58 5.67
CA THR A 62 -7.21 4.61 4.63
C THR A 62 -6.65 3.97 3.37
N LEU A 63 -7.34 4.18 2.25
CA LEU A 63 -6.91 3.77 0.92
C LEU A 63 -6.27 4.95 0.20
N ALA A 64 -5.08 4.76 -0.34
CA ALA A 64 -4.35 5.83 -1.00
C ALA A 64 -3.84 5.41 -2.39
N HIS A 65 -3.99 6.33 -3.35
CA HIS A 65 -3.42 6.23 -4.69
C HIS A 65 -2.74 7.55 -5.06
N PHE A 66 -1.51 7.45 -5.58
CA PHE A 66 -0.71 8.61 -5.93
C PHE A 66 -0.48 8.66 -7.43
N LEU A 67 -0.80 9.81 -8.05
CA LEU A 67 -0.61 10.07 -9.46
C LEU A 67 0.67 10.89 -9.64
N GLU A 68 1.56 10.50 -10.54
CA GLU A 68 2.76 11.29 -10.83
C GLU A 68 2.44 12.70 -11.36
N GLN A 69 1.37 12.80 -12.16
CA GLN A 69 0.88 14.07 -12.71
C GLN A 69 -0.63 14.01 -12.92
N GLU A 70 -1.30 15.13 -12.71
CA GLU A 70 -2.68 15.32 -13.13
C GLU A 70 -2.72 15.92 -14.56
N ALA A 71 -3.11 15.10 -15.53
CA ALA A 71 -3.35 15.58 -16.90
C ALA A 71 -4.80 16.06 -17.08
N GLY A 72 -5.00 17.00 -18.01
CA GLY A 72 -6.33 17.47 -18.39
C GLY A 72 -6.82 18.72 -17.66
N ASN A 73 -8.03 19.15 -18.00
CA ASN A 73 -8.69 20.30 -17.38
C ASN A 73 -9.29 19.94 -16.01
N VAL A 74 -9.75 20.94 -15.26
CA VAL A 74 -10.27 20.78 -13.89
C VAL A 74 -11.40 19.74 -13.83
N ASN A 75 -12.32 19.72 -14.80
CA ASN A 75 -13.44 18.78 -14.80
C ASN A 75 -12.99 17.34 -15.08
N GLU A 76 -12.01 17.16 -15.95
CA GLU A 76 -11.42 15.85 -16.26
C GLU A 76 -10.67 15.30 -15.03
N ARG A 77 -9.92 16.14 -14.36
CA ARG A 77 -9.22 15.78 -13.10
C ARG A 77 -10.20 15.34 -12.01
N HIS A 78 -11.30 16.09 -11.82
CA HIS A 78 -12.34 15.72 -10.86
C HIS A 78 -13.03 14.40 -11.20
N ARG A 79 -13.27 14.15 -12.49
CA ARG A 79 -13.86 12.87 -12.93
C ARG A 79 -12.89 11.71 -12.71
N LEU A 80 -11.64 11.89 -13.07
CA LEU A 80 -10.59 10.88 -12.87
C LEU A 80 -10.48 10.52 -11.38
N ARG A 81 -10.35 11.54 -10.52
CA ARG A 81 -10.24 11.35 -9.07
C ARG A 81 -11.42 10.56 -8.50
N ARG A 82 -12.65 10.96 -8.77
CA ARG A 82 -13.85 10.24 -8.32
C ARG A 82 -13.92 8.80 -8.83
N ASN A 83 -13.50 8.57 -10.06
CA ASN A 83 -13.45 7.20 -10.61
C ASN A 83 -12.42 6.34 -9.87
N LEU A 84 -11.24 6.88 -9.60
CA LEU A 84 -10.20 6.19 -8.84
C LEU A 84 -10.61 5.93 -7.39
N GLU A 85 -11.22 6.91 -6.72
CA GLU A 85 -11.78 6.74 -5.36
C GLU A 85 -12.84 5.64 -5.32
N HIS A 86 -13.72 5.60 -6.33
CA HIS A 86 -14.69 4.52 -6.47
C HIS A 86 -14.01 3.16 -6.68
N GLN A 87 -13.02 3.07 -7.56
CA GLN A 87 -12.27 1.83 -7.79
C GLN A 87 -11.56 1.36 -6.51
N LEU A 88 -10.93 2.26 -5.76
CA LEU A 88 -10.30 1.95 -4.48
C LEU A 88 -11.30 1.35 -3.49
N THR A 89 -12.46 2.00 -3.34
CA THR A 89 -13.52 1.50 -2.45
C THR A 89 -14.03 0.12 -2.89
N GLN A 90 -14.20 -0.09 -4.20
CA GLN A 90 -14.69 -1.37 -4.73
C GLN A 90 -13.68 -2.51 -4.62
N MET A 91 -12.40 -2.23 -4.36
CA MET A 91 -11.40 -3.26 -4.12
C MET A 91 -11.62 -4.00 -2.79
N ILE A 92 -12.22 -3.34 -1.80
CA ILE A 92 -12.45 -3.89 -0.46
C ILE A 92 -13.80 -4.62 -0.45
N ASP A 93 -13.82 -5.81 0.16
CA ASP A 93 -15.04 -6.57 0.34
C ASP A 93 -16.13 -5.71 1.02
N PRO A 94 -17.39 -5.76 0.56
CA PRO A 94 -18.49 -5.00 1.14
C PRO A 94 -18.61 -5.10 2.65
N GLU A 95 -18.26 -6.24 3.23
CA GLU A 95 -18.28 -6.48 4.68
C GLU A 95 -17.37 -5.50 5.45
N PHE A 96 -16.21 -5.13 4.88
CA PHE A 96 -15.22 -4.28 5.56
C PHE A 96 -15.29 -2.79 5.17
N ARG A 97 -16.18 -2.41 4.26
CA ARG A 97 -16.26 -1.01 3.79
C ARG A 97 -16.63 -0.01 4.87
N ASN A 98 -17.31 -0.44 5.92
CA ASN A 98 -17.64 0.38 7.09
C ASN A 98 -16.39 0.74 7.93
N GLN A 99 -15.29 0.02 7.76
CA GLN A 99 -14.00 0.31 8.40
C GLN A 99 -13.11 1.24 7.56
N ILE A 100 -13.49 1.57 6.32
CA ILE A 100 -12.80 2.58 5.53
C ILE A 100 -13.03 3.95 6.17
N ALA A 101 -11.94 4.55 6.64
CA ALA A 101 -11.96 5.90 7.21
C ALA A 101 -11.87 6.97 6.13
N ASP A 102 -11.03 6.73 5.11
CA ASP A 102 -10.81 7.68 4.03
C ASP A 102 -10.32 6.99 2.75
N VAL A 103 -10.59 7.64 1.61
CA VAL A 103 -10.11 7.22 0.29
C VAL A 103 -9.48 8.42 -0.39
N VAL A 104 -8.19 8.37 -0.60
CA VAL A 104 -7.40 9.51 -1.03
C VAL A 104 -6.74 9.25 -2.37
N VAL A 105 -6.90 10.20 -3.29
CA VAL A 105 -6.18 10.23 -4.57
C VAL A 105 -5.47 11.58 -4.65
N GLU A 106 -4.14 11.56 -4.62
CA GLU A 106 -3.31 12.77 -4.66
C GLU A 106 -2.36 12.75 -5.86
N ALA A 107 -2.09 13.96 -6.41
CA ALA A 107 -1.10 14.15 -7.46
C ALA A 107 0.24 14.57 -6.84
N CYS A 108 1.05 13.58 -6.52
CA CYS A 108 2.42 13.79 -6.02
C CYS A 108 3.23 12.50 -6.20
N GLY A 109 4.54 12.59 -5.99
CA GLY A 109 5.41 11.40 -5.97
C GLY A 109 4.96 10.40 -4.92
N ALA A 110 4.83 9.12 -5.29
CA ALA A 110 4.30 8.10 -4.39
C ALA A 110 5.10 7.98 -3.06
N PRO A 111 6.44 7.97 -3.03
CA PRO A 111 7.17 7.89 -1.77
C PRO A 111 6.85 9.02 -0.80
N GLU A 112 6.88 10.25 -1.29
CA GLU A 112 6.59 11.46 -0.50
C GLU A 112 5.15 11.47 0.01
N GLY A 113 4.22 11.15 -0.88
CA GLY A 113 2.78 11.09 -0.55
C GLY A 113 2.49 10.05 0.52
N ILE A 114 3.05 8.84 0.40
CA ILE A 114 2.90 7.75 1.37
C ILE A 114 3.42 8.17 2.75
N ILE A 115 4.66 8.71 2.80
CA ILE A 115 5.30 9.10 4.06
C ILE A 115 4.50 10.20 4.75
N LYS A 116 4.17 11.27 4.02
CA LYS A 116 3.37 12.39 4.55
C LYS A 116 2.00 11.93 5.05
N MET A 117 1.34 11.07 4.29
CA MET A 117 0.02 10.56 4.67
C MET A 117 0.09 9.67 5.90
N ALA A 118 1.06 8.76 5.98
CA ALA A 118 1.25 7.91 7.14
C ALA A 118 1.52 8.72 8.42
N GLU A 119 2.30 9.81 8.32
CA GLU A 119 2.54 10.73 9.43
C GLU A 119 1.27 11.51 9.82
N GLY A 120 0.54 12.05 8.84
CA GLY A 120 -0.69 12.81 9.07
C GLY A 120 -1.81 11.99 9.71
N LEU A 121 -1.89 10.70 9.39
CA LEU A 121 -2.84 9.75 9.96
C LEU A 121 -2.36 9.16 11.29
N ASP A 122 -1.11 9.39 11.67
CA ASP A 122 -0.43 8.63 12.74
C ASP A 122 -0.64 7.12 12.52
N ALA A 123 -0.43 6.67 11.27
CA ALA A 123 -0.65 5.29 10.88
C ALA A 123 0.25 4.35 11.69
N ASP A 124 -0.31 3.23 12.14
CA ASP A 124 0.44 2.21 12.89
C ASP A 124 0.86 1.01 12.04
N LEU A 125 0.31 0.91 10.81
CA LEU A 125 0.76 -0.05 9.79
C LEU A 125 0.53 0.51 8.38
N LEU A 126 1.58 0.48 7.57
CA LEU A 126 1.49 0.63 6.11
C LEU A 126 1.46 -0.73 5.44
N VAL A 127 0.56 -0.94 4.49
CA VAL A 127 0.50 -2.15 3.66
C VAL A 127 0.85 -1.81 2.22
N LEU A 128 1.76 -2.58 1.62
CA LEU A 128 2.20 -2.44 0.23
C LEU A 128 2.16 -3.78 -0.49
N GLY A 129 1.48 -3.84 -1.62
CA GLY A 129 1.69 -4.91 -2.58
C GLY A 129 2.91 -4.62 -3.46
N VAL A 130 3.84 -5.54 -3.54
CA VAL A 130 5.07 -5.35 -4.30
C VAL A 130 5.21 -6.38 -5.41
N ARG A 131 5.62 -5.90 -6.60
CA ARG A 131 5.84 -6.78 -7.76
C ARG A 131 7.10 -7.62 -7.57
N SER A 132 7.00 -8.90 -7.89
CA SER A 132 8.18 -9.76 -8.05
C SER A 132 8.98 -9.33 -9.28
N GLY A 133 10.24 -9.01 -9.10
CA GLY A 133 11.14 -8.78 -10.24
C GLY A 133 11.45 -10.08 -10.93
N GLY A 134 10.84 -10.35 -12.11
CA GLY A 134 11.31 -11.40 -13.02
C GLY A 134 12.67 -11.01 -13.62
N ALA A 135 13.45 -11.99 -14.06
CA ALA A 135 14.81 -11.81 -14.60
C ALA A 135 14.92 -10.82 -15.80
N PHE A 136 13.79 -10.44 -16.40
CA PHE A 136 13.72 -9.56 -17.57
C PHE A 136 13.54 -8.06 -17.29
N THR A 137 13.37 -7.64 -16.04
CA THR A 137 12.97 -6.25 -15.73
C THR A 137 13.98 -5.47 -14.88
N ARG A 138 15.28 -5.75 -15.06
CA ARG A 138 16.32 -4.94 -14.36
C ARG A 138 16.19 -3.43 -14.62
N ALA A 139 15.67 -3.01 -15.78
CA ALA A 139 15.48 -1.60 -16.13
C ALA A 139 14.16 -1.01 -15.62
N ALA A 140 13.08 -1.83 -15.49
CA ALA A 140 11.75 -1.35 -15.09
C ALA A 140 11.49 -1.45 -13.57
N THR A 141 12.31 -2.23 -12.85
CA THR A 141 12.16 -2.46 -11.40
C THR A 141 12.77 -1.37 -10.52
N HIS A 142 13.59 -0.47 -11.08
CA HIS A 142 14.19 0.62 -10.32
C HIS A 142 13.14 1.60 -9.72
N GLY A 143 11.96 1.76 -10.35
CA GLY A 143 10.94 2.66 -9.85
C GLY A 143 10.20 2.15 -8.60
N LEU A 144 9.67 0.93 -8.61
CA LEU A 144 8.81 0.41 -7.54
C LEU A 144 9.59 -0.09 -6.32
N PHE A 145 10.76 -0.71 -6.54
CA PHE A 145 11.63 -1.09 -5.42
C PHE A 145 12.28 0.12 -4.76
N SER A 146 12.57 1.17 -5.53
CA SER A 146 13.05 2.43 -4.97
C SER A 146 11.98 3.08 -4.08
N THR A 147 10.70 3.00 -4.45
CA THR A 147 9.59 3.53 -3.64
C THR A 147 9.47 2.80 -2.32
N ALA A 148 9.37 1.46 -2.32
CA ALA A 148 9.25 0.70 -1.08
C ALA A 148 10.48 0.85 -0.17
N ALA A 149 11.69 0.78 -0.72
CA ALA A 149 12.93 0.94 0.03
C ALA A 149 13.03 2.34 0.65
N ARG A 150 12.70 3.38 -0.11
CA ARG A 150 12.69 4.76 0.37
C ARG A 150 11.65 4.96 1.46
N VAL A 151 10.41 4.49 1.24
CA VAL A 151 9.34 4.56 2.24
C VAL A 151 9.76 3.87 3.53
N ILE A 152 10.28 2.63 3.46
CA ILE A 152 10.72 1.87 4.63
C ILE A 152 11.82 2.61 5.40
N SER A 153 12.73 3.30 4.71
CA SER A 153 13.82 4.01 5.38
C SER A 153 13.38 5.29 6.11
N GLU A 154 12.27 5.89 5.71
CA GLU A 154 11.84 7.21 6.21
C GLU A 154 10.59 7.13 7.11
N ILE A 155 9.72 6.13 6.89
CA ILE A 155 8.42 6.02 7.58
C ILE A 155 8.57 5.67 9.07
N ARG A 156 7.57 6.12 9.86
CA ARG A 156 7.56 5.94 11.32
C ARG A 156 6.74 4.75 11.81
N CYS A 157 6.06 4.03 10.93
CA CYS A 157 5.33 2.81 11.28
C CYS A 157 5.94 1.59 10.57
N PRO A 158 5.67 0.37 11.05
CA PRO A 158 5.98 -0.84 10.32
C PRO A 158 5.32 -0.89 8.95
N VAL A 159 5.99 -1.56 8.00
CA VAL A 159 5.49 -1.77 6.64
C VAL A 159 5.29 -3.26 6.40
N LEU A 160 4.06 -3.66 6.09
CA LEU A 160 3.76 -5.01 5.63
C LEU A 160 3.87 -5.05 4.11
N THR A 161 4.85 -5.76 3.60
CA THR A 161 5.03 -5.99 2.17
C THR A 161 4.50 -7.35 1.78
N ILE A 162 3.61 -7.39 0.79
CA ILE A 162 3.06 -8.62 0.23
C ILE A 162 3.56 -8.77 -1.19
N ARG A 163 4.08 -9.95 -1.51
CA ARG A 163 4.66 -10.28 -2.79
C ARG A 163 4.04 -11.54 -3.38
N THR A 164 3.93 -11.60 -4.69
CA THR A 164 3.68 -12.86 -5.41
C THR A 164 4.78 -13.12 -6.42
N GLU A 165 5.22 -14.36 -6.51
CA GLU A 165 6.12 -14.82 -7.58
C GLU A 165 5.36 -15.10 -8.88
N ARG A 166 4.05 -15.36 -8.79
CA ARG A 166 3.21 -15.69 -9.95
C ARG A 166 2.60 -14.43 -10.51
N ASP A 167 2.65 -14.32 -11.82
CA ASP A 167 1.91 -13.28 -12.54
C ASP A 167 0.39 -13.50 -12.28
N PRO A 168 -0.30 -12.61 -11.57
CA PRO A 168 -1.71 -12.80 -11.26
C PRO A 168 -2.59 -12.85 -12.53
N ILE A 169 -2.08 -12.39 -13.68
CA ILE A 169 -2.77 -12.44 -14.97
C ILE A 169 -2.81 -13.87 -15.53
N LYS A 170 -1.89 -14.75 -15.10
CA LYS A 170 -1.82 -16.15 -15.56
C LYS A 170 -2.63 -17.13 -14.68
N MET A 171 -3.36 -16.63 -13.70
CA MET A 171 -4.18 -17.44 -12.78
C MET A 171 -5.68 -17.45 -13.13
N GLN A 172 -6.06 -16.90 -14.29
CA GLN A 172 -7.44 -16.98 -14.82
C GLN A 172 -7.56 -18.08 -15.86
#